data_94014642f4d615f6304c62b96b02a80a
#
_entry.id   94014642f4d615f6304c62b96b02a80a
#
_cell.length_a   1.000
_cell.length_b   1.000
_cell.length_c   1.000
_cell.angle_alpha   90.00
_cell.angle_beta   90.00
_cell.angle_gamma   90.00
#
_symmetry.space_group_name_H-M   'P 1'
#
loop_
_entity.id
_entity.type
_entity.pdbx_description
1 polymer ?
#
loop_
_entity_poly.entity_id
_entity_poly.type
_entity_poly.pdbx_seq_one_letter_code
_entity_poly.pdbx_strand_id
1 'polypeptide(L)'
;MDALDAFYTTWSQARTTFGEGAPTTGDSFDGSARLREMKSTMESAARDERWQGTAAQAYAAKNAEHAAVYGKLADLDQRMAAEVSRAAGVVNAGRQNLEQIQSWVTSMDASIPPGQSAETMRMILARRGLGQVSDTVQRSTEEMGAIGGRVDDIRREYDEVAGETKKLRAGRRILRRSLTKTIGPTTRKSQTGFSNGRICKQRSRISGELGRLTEHQMARSWRPGENAGENS
;
A
#
# COMPACT_ATOMS: atom_id res chain seq x y z
N MET A 1 -33.87 -12.77 30.03
CA MET A 1 -32.55 -12.34 29.57
C MET A 1 -31.88 -11.62 30.69
N ASP A 2 -30.80 -12.15 31.20
CA ASP A 2 -30.00 -11.49 32.22
C ASP A 2 -29.30 -10.25 31.61
N ALA A 3 -29.06 -9.23 32.45
CA ALA A 3 -28.36 -8.02 32.03
C ALA A 3 -26.98 -8.33 31.47
N LEU A 4 -26.29 -9.35 31.99
CA LEU A 4 -25.00 -9.83 31.50
C LEU A 4 -25.09 -10.56 30.16
N ASP A 5 -26.20 -11.25 29.85
CA ASP A 5 -26.41 -11.87 28.53
C ASP A 5 -26.36 -10.82 27.40
N ALA A 6 -27.01 -9.66 27.62
CA ALA A 6 -26.99 -8.55 26.69
C ALA A 6 -25.57 -7.97 26.51
N PHE A 7 -24.79 -7.86 27.58
CA PHE A 7 -23.40 -7.44 27.53
C PHE A 7 -22.56 -8.42 26.69
N TYR A 8 -22.60 -9.72 27.01
CA TYR A 8 -21.79 -10.71 26.31
C TYR A 8 -22.16 -10.83 24.81
N THR A 9 -23.44 -10.68 24.49
CA THR A 9 -23.90 -10.65 23.09
C THR A 9 -23.31 -9.46 22.32
N THR A 10 -23.38 -8.26 22.91
CA THR A 10 -22.84 -7.04 22.28
C THR A 10 -21.32 -7.09 22.21
N TRP A 11 -20.65 -7.56 23.26
CA TRP A 11 -19.21 -7.76 23.28
C TRP A 11 -18.75 -8.72 22.18
N SER A 12 -19.43 -9.86 22.02
CA SER A 12 -19.13 -10.85 20.98
C SER A 12 -19.29 -10.26 19.58
N GLN A 13 -20.36 -9.50 19.33
CA GLN A 13 -20.55 -8.79 18.08
C GLN A 13 -19.42 -7.78 17.81
N ALA A 14 -19.08 -6.96 18.80
CA ALA A 14 -17.97 -6.02 18.71
C ALA A 14 -16.66 -6.76 18.42
N ARG A 15 -16.37 -7.86 19.12
CA ARG A 15 -15.17 -8.67 18.94
C ARG A 15 -15.06 -9.24 17.52
N THR A 16 -16.18 -9.65 16.96
CA THR A 16 -16.25 -10.16 15.58
C THR A 16 -15.91 -9.09 14.54
N THR A 17 -16.26 -7.82 14.76
CA THR A 17 -15.92 -6.73 13.84
C THR A 17 -14.43 -6.49 13.71
N PHE A 18 -13.63 -6.82 14.73
CA PHE A 18 -12.17 -6.75 14.66
C PHE A 18 -11.53 -7.96 13.95
N GLY A 19 -12.32 -8.94 13.54
CA GLY A 19 -11.89 -10.15 12.82
C GLY A 19 -11.07 -11.10 13.69
N GLU A 20 -10.55 -12.15 13.09
CA GLU A 20 -9.76 -13.20 13.71
C GLU A 20 -8.33 -13.23 13.15
N GLY A 21 -7.43 -13.94 13.85
CA GLY A 21 -6.03 -14.09 13.43
C GLY A 21 -5.19 -12.83 13.62
N ALA A 22 -3.90 -12.90 13.37
CA ALA A 22 -3.00 -11.76 13.44
C ALA A 22 -3.21 -10.85 12.22
N PRO A 23 -3.44 -9.54 12.39
CA PRO A 23 -3.54 -8.64 11.26
C PRO A 23 -2.18 -8.53 10.56
N THR A 24 -2.20 -8.48 9.21
CA THR A 24 -1.00 -8.37 8.40
C THR A 24 -0.39 -6.97 8.58
N THR A 25 0.92 -6.91 8.83
CA THR A 25 1.66 -5.65 8.95
C THR A 25 2.08 -5.12 7.58
N GLY A 26 2.40 -3.83 7.51
CA GLY A 26 2.80 -3.17 6.29
C GLY A 26 4.11 -3.68 5.69
N ASP A 27 4.99 -4.28 6.51
CA ASP A 27 6.27 -4.82 6.04
C ASP A 27 6.12 -5.83 4.89
N SER A 28 5.00 -6.58 4.88
CA SER A 28 4.68 -7.53 3.80
C SER A 28 4.38 -6.84 2.47
N PHE A 29 4.13 -5.54 2.47
CA PHE A 29 3.74 -4.74 1.30
C PHE A 29 4.78 -3.69 0.94
N ASP A 30 5.85 -3.52 1.74
CA ASP A 30 6.90 -2.52 1.50
C ASP A 30 7.84 -2.94 0.38
N GLY A 31 7.64 -2.38 -0.82
CA GLY A 31 8.53 -2.52 -1.98
C GLY A 31 9.58 -1.41 -2.10
N SER A 32 9.67 -0.49 -1.14
CA SER A 32 10.51 0.71 -1.21
C SER A 32 11.99 0.41 -1.42
N ALA A 33 12.50 -0.65 -0.81
CA ALA A 33 13.90 -1.07 -0.96
C ALA A 33 14.23 -1.40 -2.44
N ARG A 34 13.36 -2.17 -3.12
CA ARG A 34 13.50 -2.51 -4.53
C ARG A 34 13.42 -1.28 -5.44
N LEU A 35 12.53 -0.36 -5.13
CA LEU A 35 12.39 0.90 -5.88
C LEU A 35 13.63 1.79 -5.72
N ARG A 36 14.24 1.83 -4.53
CA ARG A 36 15.52 2.53 -4.31
C ARG A 36 16.68 1.89 -5.05
N GLU A 37 16.73 0.56 -5.15
CA GLU A 37 17.71 -0.15 -5.97
C GLU A 37 17.55 0.21 -7.46
N MET A 38 16.32 0.24 -7.99
CA MET A 38 16.04 0.68 -9.35
C MET A 38 16.48 2.12 -9.58
N LYS A 39 16.23 3.03 -8.63
CA LYS A 39 16.73 4.40 -8.66
C LYS A 39 18.24 4.45 -8.79
N SER A 40 18.96 3.74 -7.91
CA SER A 40 20.43 3.66 -7.93
C SER A 40 20.97 3.12 -9.26
N THR A 41 20.32 2.09 -9.81
CA THR A 41 20.68 1.52 -11.13
C THR A 41 20.53 2.55 -12.23
N MET A 42 19.46 3.36 -12.25
CA MET A 42 19.26 4.43 -13.23
C MET A 42 20.31 5.53 -13.10
N GLU A 43 20.65 5.92 -11.87
CA GLU A 43 21.70 6.92 -11.60
C GLU A 43 23.09 6.42 -12.01
N SER A 44 23.39 5.14 -11.80
CA SER A 44 24.66 4.54 -12.21
C SER A 44 24.79 4.42 -13.70
N ALA A 45 23.71 4.08 -14.42
CA ALA A 45 23.71 3.99 -15.88
C ALA A 45 23.93 5.35 -16.58
N ALA A 46 23.71 6.47 -15.87
CA ALA A 46 23.95 7.82 -16.39
C ALA A 46 25.42 8.25 -16.31
N ARG A 47 26.26 7.53 -15.56
CA ARG A 47 27.65 7.92 -15.21
C ARG A 47 28.72 7.21 -16.07
N ASP A 48 28.39 6.73 -17.28
CA ASP A 48 29.41 6.12 -18.14
C ASP A 48 30.30 7.19 -18.80
N GLU A 49 31.50 7.38 -18.24
CA GLU A 49 32.48 8.38 -18.66
C GLU A 49 33.00 8.16 -20.10
N ARG A 50 32.81 6.96 -20.64
CA ARG A 50 33.20 6.61 -22.01
C ARG A 50 32.28 7.17 -23.07
N TRP A 51 31.11 7.67 -22.67
CA TRP A 51 30.10 8.24 -23.55
C TRP A 51 29.88 9.72 -23.26
N GLN A 52 30.32 10.60 -24.16
CA GLN A 52 30.31 12.04 -23.97
C GLN A 52 29.54 12.76 -25.10
N GLY A 53 29.21 14.03 -24.88
CA GLY A 53 28.50 14.87 -25.83
C GLY A 53 27.02 15.07 -25.52
N THR A 54 26.32 15.79 -26.37
CA THR A 54 24.93 16.22 -26.18
C THR A 54 23.95 15.03 -26.00
N ALA A 55 24.19 13.94 -26.72
CA ALA A 55 23.37 12.74 -26.63
C ALA A 55 23.55 12.03 -25.27
N ALA A 56 24.77 12.00 -24.73
CA ALA A 56 25.06 11.47 -23.40
C ALA A 56 24.40 12.32 -22.30
N GLN A 57 24.48 13.65 -22.42
CA GLN A 57 23.82 14.58 -21.51
C GLN A 57 22.30 14.42 -21.51
N ALA A 58 21.68 14.31 -22.71
CA ALA A 58 20.24 14.07 -22.83
C ALA A 58 19.82 12.72 -22.22
N TYR A 59 20.64 11.69 -22.38
CA TYR A 59 20.40 10.38 -21.75
C TYR A 59 20.51 10.45 -20.22
N ALA A 60 21.55 11.12 -19.71
CA ALA A 60 21.75 11.31 -18.28
C ALA A 60 20.58 12.09 -17.64
N ALA A 61 20.12 13.18 -18.28
CA ALA A 61 18.96 13.93 -17.85
C ALA A 61 17.69 13.06 -17.77
N LYS A 62 17.45 12.20 -18.77
CA LYS A 62 16.31 11.29 -18.78
C LYS A 62 16.42 10.20 -17.70
N ASN A 63 17.59 9.68 -17.45
CA ASN A 63 17.81 8.72 -16.37
C ASN A 63 17.60 9.39 -15.00
N ALA A 64 18.01 10.64 -14.83
CA ALA A 64 17.75 11.40 -13.59
C ALA A 64 16.23 11.62 -13.37
N GLU A 65 15.47 11.96 -14.42
CA GLU A 65 14.01 12.07 -14.34
C GLU A 65 13.37 10.73 -13.93
N HIS A 66 13.80 9.61 -14.50
CA HIS A 66 13.31 8.28 -14.12
C HIS A 66 13.73 7.90 -12.70
N ALA A 67 14.97 8.17 -12.31
CA ALA A 67 15.44 7.94 -10.95
C ALA A 67 14.62 8.72 -9.92
N ALA A 68 14.26 9.99 -10.23
CA ALA A 68 13.40 10.79 -9.37
C ALA A 68 12.01 10.16 -9.19
N VAL A 69 11.42 9.61 -10.26
CA VAL A 69 10.13 8.89 -10.18
C VAL A 69 10.23 7.67 -9.27
N TYR A 70 11.30 6.85 -9.41
CA TYR A 70 11.49 5.70 -8.51
C TYR A 70 11.68 6.13 -7.06
N GLY A 71 12.35 7.26 -6.80
CA GLY A 71 12.46 7.83 -5.47
C GLY A 71 11.10 8.18 -4.87
N LYS A 72 10.27 8.91 -5.62
CA LYS A 72 8.89 9.26 -5.19
C LYS A 72 8.06 8.00 -4.91
N LEU A 73 8.11 7.00 -5.78
CA LEU A 73 7.38 5.74 -5.59
C LEU A 73 7.87 4.98 -4.34
N ALA A 74 9.18 4.96 -4.08
CA ALA A 74 9.72 4.32 -2.89
C ALA A 74 9.23 4.98 -1.59
N ASP A 75 9.16 6.31 -1.57
CA ASP A 75 8.67 7.06 -0.41
C ASP A 75 7.17 6.85 -0.20
N LEU A 76 6.38 6.79 -1.28
CA LEU A 76 4.95 6.50 -1.21
C LEU A 76 4.68 5.07 -0.72
N ASP A 77 5.45 4.10 -1.21
CA ASP A 77 5.32 2.69 -0.84
C ASP A 77 5.64 2.49 0.65
N GLN A 78 6.70 3.14 1.15
CA GLN A 78 7.04 3.12 2.57
C GLN A 78 5.96 3.78 3.44
N ARG A 79 5.40 4.91 3.01
CA ARG A 79 4.30 5.58 3.72
C ARG A 79 3.05 4.71 3.74
N MET A 80 2.70 4.06 2.63
CA MET A 80 1.57 3.13 2.56
C MET A 80 1.76 1.96 3.52
N ALA A 81 2.93 1.34 3.54
CA ALA A 81 3.27 0.26 4.47
C ALA A 81 3.13 0.70 5.93
N ALA A 82 3.54 1.94 6.25
CA ALA A 82 3.38 2.49 7.59
C ALA A 82 1.90 2.65 7.99
N GLU A 83 1.01 3.08 7.07
CA GLU A 83 -0.43 3.17 7.37
C GLU A 83 -1.07 1.80 7.55
N VAL A 84 -0.67 0.78 6.76
CA VAL A 84 -1.12 -0.60 6.97
C VAL A 84 -0.70 -1.13 8.35
N SER A 85 0.54 -0.84 8.77
CA SER A 85 1.01 -1.23 10.12
C SER A 85 0.25 -0.52 11.23
N ARG A 86 -0.12 0.77 11.05
CA ARG A 86 -0.98 1.50 11.99
C ARG A 86 -2.36 0.87 12.09
N ALA A 87 -2.98 0.51 10.95
CA ALA A 87 -4.27 -0.17 10.95
C ALA A 87 -4.22 -1.51 11.68
N ALA A 88 -3.17 -2.30 11.48
CA ALA A 88 -2.94 -3.53 12.22
C ALA A 88 -2.82 -3.27 13.73
N GLY A 89 -2.15 -2.18 14.13
CA GLY A 89 -2.05 -1.74 15.52
C GLY A 89 -3.42 -1.41 16.14
N VAL A 90 -4.27 -0.66 15.42
CA VAL A 90 -5.64 -0.32 15.88
C VAL A 90 -6.47 -1.58 16.12
N VAL A 91 -6.42 -2.55 15.19
CA VAL A 91 -7.13 -3.83 15.33
C VAL A 91 -6.65 -4.59 16.55
N ASN A 92 -5.33 -4.69 16.76
CA ASN A 92 -4.77 -5.40 17.93
C ASN A 92 -5.14 -4.71 19.24
N ALA A 93 -5.03 -3.39 19.32
CA ALA A 93 -5.41 -2.63 20.51
C ALA A 93 -6.91 -2.77 20.83
N GLY A 94 -7.77 -2.70 19.82
CA GLY A 94 -9.20 -2.89 19.97
C GLY A 94 -9.55 -4.28 20.53
N ARG A 95 -8.92 -5.34 20.02
CA ARG A 95 -9.10 -6.71 20.52
C ARG A 95 -8.67 -6.84 21.97
N GLN A 96 -7.48 -6.35 22.31
CA GLN A 96 -6.95 -6.40 23.68
C GLN A 96 -7.85 -5.65 24.66
N ASN A 97 -8.34 -4.47 24.28
CA ASN A 97 -9.27 -3.72 25.11
C ASN A 97 -10.58 -4.48 25.34
N LEU A 98 -11.15 -5.10 24.30
CA LEU A 98 -12.36 -5.91 24.43
C LEU A 98 -12.15 -7.13 25.36
N GLU A 99 -11.01 -7.80 25.25
CA GLU A 99 -10.66 -8.92 26.12
C GLU A 99 -10.48 -8.47 27.59
N GLN A 100 -9.87 -7.32 27.82
CA GLN A 100 -9.74 -6.72 29.16
C GLN A 100 -11.10 -6.37 29.76
N ILE A 101 -12.01 -5.79 28.96
CA ILE A 101 -13.38 -5.47 29.40
C ILE A 101 -14.11 -6.74 29.76
N GLN A 102 -14.05 -7.80 28.97
CA GLN A 102 -14.67 -9.09 29.30
C GLN A 102 -14.13 -9.66 30.59
N SER A 103 -12.80 -9.73 30.72
CA SER A 103 -12.15 -10.24 31.93
C SER A 103 -12.56 -9.46 33.19
N TRP A 104 -12.63 -8.11 33.05
CA TRP A 104 -13.06 -7.24 34.13
C TRP A 104 -14.52 -7.50 34.52
N VAL A 105 -15.46 -7.59 33.57
CA VAL A 105 -16.87 -7.88 33.84
C VAL A 105 -17.03 -9.25 34.51
N THR A 106 -16.34 -10.28 34.00
CA THR A 106 -16.39 -11.63 34.58
C THR A 106 -15.87 -11.66 36.01
N SER A 107 -14.76 -10.98 36.30
CA SER A 107 -14.18 -10.91 37.64
C SER A 107 -15.08 -10.18 38.62
N MET A 108 -15.69 -9.08 38.17
CA MET A 108 -16.60 -8.30 39.00
C MET A 108 -17.91 -9.05 39.30
N ASP A 109 -18.48 -9.77 38.30
CA ASP A 109 -19.68 -10.60 38.52
C ASP A 109 -19.43 -11.69 39.55
N ALA A 110 -18.29 -12.37 39.49
CA ALA A 110 -17.91 -13.39 40.48
C ALA A 110 -17.76 -12.83 41.89
N SER A 111 -17.59 -11.52 42.07
CA SER A 111 -17.43 -10.84 43.35
C SER A 111 -18.76 -10.32 43.90
N ILE A 112 -19.87 -10.42 43.17
CA ILE A 112 -21.18 -9.95 43.61
C ILE A 112 -21.76 -10.95 44.61
N PRO A 113 -22.05 -10.53 45.89
CA PRO A 113 -22.62 -11.43 46.87
C PRO A 113 -24.06 -11.79 46.50
N PRO A 114 -24.51 -13.02 46.78
CA PRO A 114 -25.89 -13.42 46.54
C PRO A 114 -26.87 -12.62 47.42
N GLY A 115 -27.98 -12.14 46.84
CA GLY A 115 -28.99 -11.37 47.56
C GLY A 115 -29.86 -10.56 46.62
N GLN A 116 -30.85 -9.84 47.17
CA GLN A 116 -31.81 -9.04 46.43
C GLN A 116 -31.18 -7.90 45.62
N SER A 117 -29.99 -7.42 45.99
CA SER A 117 -29.26 -6.36 45.24
C SER A 117 -28.35 -6.90 44.15
N ALA A 118 -28.15 -8.21 44.03
CA ALA A 118 -27.24 -8.80 43.05
C ALA A 118 -27.63 -8.47 41.62
N GLU A 119 -28.90 -8.53 41.27
CA GLU A 119 -29.40 -8.21 39.94
C GLU A 119 -29.17 -6.73 39.57
N THR A 120 -29.41 -5.82 40.54
CA THR A 120 -29.11 -4.39 40.32
C THR A 120 -27.63 -4.15 40.14
N MET A 121 -26.77 -4.85 40.87
CA MET A 121 -25.31 -4.75 40.68
C MET A 121 -24.87 -5.27 39.30
N ARG A 122 -25.43 -6.40 38.82
CA ARG A 122 -25.20 -6.94 37.48
C ARG A 122 -25.65 -5.97 36.39
N MET A 123 -26.80 -5.33 36.59
CA MET A 123 -27.29 -4.32 35.62
C MET A 123 -26.35 -3.10 35.51
N ILE A 124 -25.82 -2.63 36.66
CA ILE A 124 -24.85 -1.54 36.69
C ILE A 124 -23.54 -1.97 36.01
N LEU A 125 -23.08 -3.20 36.33
CA LEU A 125 -21.88 -3.77 35.73
C LEU A 125 -22.00 -3.92 34.20
N ALA A 126 -23.11 -4.51 33.74
CA ALA A 126 -23.40 -4.65 32.30
C ALA A 126 -23.41 -3.30 31.58
N ARG A 127 -24.11 -2.29 32.14
CA ARG A 127 -24.16 -0.94 31.57
C ARG A 127 -22.78 -0.32 31.47
N ARG A 128 -21.93 -0.47 32.47
CA ARG A 128 -20.57 0.05 32.47
C ARG A 128 -19.69 -0.68 31.42
N GLY A 129 -19.80 -2.01 31.34
CA GLY A 129 -19.11 -2.83 30.35
C GLY A 129 -19.51 -2.45 28.92
N LEU A 130 -20.82 -2.27 28.66
CA LEU A 130 -21.33 -1.82 27.37
C LEU A 130 -20.78 -0.43 26.98
N GLY A 131 -20.71 0.50 27.95
CA GLY A 131 -20.10 1.81 27.69
C GLY A 131 -18.63 1.67 27.22
N GLN A 132 -17.83 0.87 27.92
CA GLN A 132 -16.44 0.63 27.56
C GLN A 132 -16.28 -0.06 26.19
N VAL A 133 -17.16 -1.01 25.84
CA VAL A 133 -17.21 -1.64 24.52
C VAL A 133 -17.51 -0.59 23.45
N SER A 134 -18.53 0.24 23.67
CA SER A 134 -18.88 1.34 22.75
C SER A 134 -17.72 2.30 22.53
N ASP A 135 -17.07 2.74 23.62
CA ASP A 135 -15.91 3.66 23.55
C ASP A 135 -14.74 3.04 22.76
N THR A 136 -14.51 1.73 22.93
CA THR A 136 -13.46 1.02 22.21
C THR A 136 -13.74 0.97 20.71
N VAL A 137 -14.97 0.63 20.33
CA VAL A 137 -15.39 0.58 18.93
C VAL A 137 -15.35 1.97 18.29
N GLN A 138 -15.86 2.98 18.99
CA GLN A 138 -15.87 4.36 18.49
C GLN A 138 -14.45 4.87 18.26
N ARG A 139 -13.56 4.73 19.24
CA ARG A 139 -12.15 5.16 19.12
C ARG A 139 -11.46 4.45 17.95
N SER A 140 -11.62 3.15 17.84
CA SER A 140 -11.02 2.39 16.72
C SER A 140 -11.57 2.83 15.37
N THR A 141 -12.86 3.18 15.29
CA THR A 141 -13.48 3.70 14.06
C THR A 141 -12.91 5.07 13.67
N GLU A 142 -12.72 5.95 14.65
CA GLU A 142 -12.13 7.29 14.44
C GLU A 142 -10.67 7.17 13.97
N GLU A 143 -9.86 6.31 14.61
CA GLU A 143 -8.47 6.06 14.23
C GLU A 143 -8.38 5.45 12.82
N MET A 144 -9.24 4.47 12.48
CA MET A 144 -9.30 3.88 11.14
C MET A 144 -9.75 4.91 10.09
N GLY A 145 -10.68 5.80 10.42
CA GLY A 145 -11.08 6.90 9.55
C GLY A 145 -9.92 7.85 9.24
N ALA A 146 -9.13 8.19 10.24
CA ALA A 146 -7.94 9.02 10.06
C ALA A 146 -6.86 8.34 9.20
N ILE A 147 -6.67 7.02 9.36
CA ILE A 147 -5.79 6.21 8.51
C ILE A 147 -6.31 6.22 7.07
N GLY A 148 -7.61 6.00 6.87
CA GLY A 148 -8.25 6.05 5.55
C GLY A 148 -7.99 7.37 4.82
N GLY A 149 -8.13 8.51 5.51
CA GLY A 149 -7.81 9.82 4.95
C GLY A 149 -6.36 9.93 4.47
N ARG A 150 -5.38 9.45 5.25
CA ARG A 150 -3.96 9.46 4.84
C ARG A 150 -3.67 8.51 3.67
N VAL A 151 -4.33 7.37 3.63
CA VAL A 151 -4.25 6.43 2.50
C VAL A 151 -4.79 7.08 1.22
N ASP A 152 -5.88 7.82 1.30
CA ASP A 152 -6.44 8.56 0.15
C ASP A 152 -5.50 9.67 -0.33
N ASP A 153 -4.79 10.35 0.57
CA ASP A 153 -3.76 11.32 0.21
C ASP A 153 -2.61 10.65 -0.55
N ILE A 154 -2.09 9.55 -0.03
CA ILE A 154 -1.02 8.76 -0.67
C ILE A 154 -1.49 8.28 -2.05
N ARG A 155 -2.73 7.81 -2.18
CA ARG A 155 -3.30 7.38 -3.47
C ARG A 155 -3.30 8.52 -4.49
N ARG A 156 -3.68 9.75 -4.09
CA ARG A 156 -3.62 10.92 -4.99
C ARG A 156 -2.21 11.21 -5.46
N GLU A 157 -1.22 11.12 -4.57
CA GLU A 157 0.19 11.30 -4.91
C GLU A 157 0.67 10.21 -5.91
N TYR A 158 0.24 8.95 -5.77
CA TYR A 158 0.49 7.90 -6.76
C TYR A 158 -0.10 8.24 -8.13
N ASP A 159 -1.32 8.77 -8.17
CA ASP A 159 -1.97 9.17 -9.43
C ASP A 159 -1.23 10.32 -10.10
N GLU A 160 -0.69 11.28 -9.34
CA GLU A 160 0.15 12.36 -9.86
C GLU A 160 1.43 11.81 -10.49
N VAL A 161 2.15 10.93 -9.79
CA VAL A 161 3.36 10.27 -10.31
C VAL A 161 3.05 9.44 -11.56
N ALA A 162 1.92 8.74 -11.61
CA ALA A 162 1.46 8.04 -12.80
C ALA A 162 1.17 9.00 -13.96
N GLY A 163 0.62 10.18 -13.69
CA GLY A 163 0.41 11.25 -14.66
C GLY A 163 1.73 11.81 -15.23
N GLU A 164 2.73 12.04 -14.37
CA GLU A 164 4.08 12.45 -14.77
C GLU A 164 4.72 11.43 -15.73
N THR A 165 4.65 10.15 -15.41
CA THR A 165 5.20 9.07 -16.27
C THR A 165 4.50 8.98 -17.61
N LYS A 166 3.19 9.21 -17.68
CA LYS A 166 2.45 9.28 -18.96
C LYS A 166 2.91 10.46 -19.82
N LYS A 167 3.12 11.64 -19.23
CA LYS A 167 3.65 12.84 -19.92
C LYS A 167 5.06 12.57 -20.46
N LEU A 168 5.94 11.95 -19.69
CA LEU A 168 7.30 11.57 -20.11
C LEU A 168 7.29 10.61 -21.31
N ARG A 169 6.37 9.64 -21.33
CA ARG A 169 6.17 8.71 -22.46
C ARG A 169 5.62 9.41 -23.70
N ALA A 170 4.69 10.35 -23.55
CA ALA A 170 4.11 11.11 -24.65
C ALA A 170 5.16 12.04 -25.31
N GLY A 171 5.98 12.74 -24.54
CA GLY A 171 7.08 13.58 -25.03
C GLY A 171 8.09 12.77 -25.88
N ARG A 172 8.37 11.51 -25.49
CA ARG A 172 9.24 10.60 -26.27
C ARG A 172 8.65 10.26 -27.65
N ARG A 173 7.33 10.11 -27.76
CA ARG A 173 6.66 9.86 -29.05
C ARG A 173 6.73 11.06 -29.99
N ILE A 174 6.61 12.27 -29.47
CA ILE A 174 6.66 13.51 -30.24
C ILE A 174 8.08 13.74 -30.78
N LEU A 175 9.11 13.62 -29.92
CA LEU A 175 10.51 13.72 -30.33
C LEU A 175 10.89 12.66 -31.35
N ARG A 176 10.43 11.44 -31.28
CA ARG A 176 10.67 10.38 -32.25
C ARG A 176 10.02 10.70 -33.59
N ARG A 177 8.82 11.29 -33.59
CA ARG A 177 8.12 11.71 -34.83
C ARG A 177 8.78 12.92 -35.48
N SER A 178 9.31 13.88 -34.70
CA SER A 178 10.01 15.03 -35.30
C SER A 178 11.36 14.64 -35.90
N LEU A 179 12.12 13.76 -35.22
CA LEU A 179 13.40 13.24 -35.76
C LEU A 179 13.21 12.43 -37.03
N THR A 180 12.13 11.65 -37.17
CA THR A 180 11.86 10.91 -38.42
C THR A 180 11.37 11.80 -39.57
N LYS A 181 10.80 12.99 -39.26
CA LYS A 181 10.43 13.99 -40.29
C LYS A 181 11.61 14.82 -40.78
N THR A 182 12.61 15.06 -39.91
CA THR A 182 13.79 15.91 -40.28
C THR A 182 14.89 15.11 -40.95
N ILE A 183 14.95 13.79 -40.73
CA ILE A 183 15.87 12.89 -41.45
C ILE A 183 15.04 12.22 -42.55
N GLY A 184 14.95 12.87 -43.74
CA GLY A 184 14.36 12.26 -44.92
C GLY A 184 15.01 10.89 -45.21
N PRO A 185 14.41 10.05 -46.08
CA PRO A 185 14.90 8.72 -46.33
C PRO A 185 16.29 8.81 -46.98
N THR A 186 17.33 8.80 -46.16
CA THR A 186 18.70 8.62 -46.64
C THR A 186 18.81 7.20 -47.19
N THR A 187 18.88 7.10 -48.48
CA THR A 187 19.24 5.90 -49.25
C THR A 187 20.46 5.24 -48.60
N ARG A 188 20.24 4.09 -48.07
CA ARG A 188 21.24 3.23 -47.43
C ARG A 188 22.14 2.63 -48.52
N LYS A 189 23.24 3.27 -48.80
CA LYS A 189 24.35 2.58 -49.49
C LYS A 189 25.07 1.71 -48.46
N SER A 190 25.13 0.45 -48.76
CA SER A 190 25.76 -0.63 -48.01
C SER A 190 27.22 -0.30 -47.66
N GLN A 191 27.54 -0.41 -46.36
CA GLN A 191 28.87 -0.79 -45.89
C GLN A 191 28.74 -1.87 -44.83
N THR A 192 29.35 -2.96 -45.14
CA THR A 192 29.45 -4.21 -44.40
C THR A 192 30.18 -4.05 -43.08
N GLY A 193 29.63 -4.70 -42.04
CA GLY A 193 30.41 -5.29 -40.94
C GLY A 193 30.57 -4.44 -39.69
N PHE A 194 29.65 -4.60 -38.77
CA PHE A 194 29.98 -4.79 -37.35
C PHE A 194 28.72 -5.34 -36.63
N SER A 195 28.85 -6.51 -36.04
CA SER A 195 27.75 -7.24 -35.41
C SER A 195 27.31 -6.59 -34.08
N ASN A 196 26.30 -5.77 -34.14
CA ASN A 196 25.63 -5.19 -32.95
C ASN A 196 24.37 -5.94 -32.53
N GLY A 197 24.28 -7.25 -32.82
CA GLY A 197 23.09 -8.05 -32.59
C GLY A 197 22.84 -8.43 -31.08
N ARG A 198 23.80 -8.26 -30.18
CA ARG A 198 23.64 -8.64 -28.78
C ARG A 198 23.11 -7.53 -27.88
N ILE A 199 23.44 -6.28 -28.15
CA ILE A 199 23.01 -5.15 -27.30
C ILE A 199 21.54 -4.79 -27.51
N CYS A 200 21.00 -4.94 -28.74
CA CYS A 200 19.59 -4.69 -29.01
C CYS A 200 18.62 -5.71 -28.40
N LYS A 201 19.01 -6.99 -28.28
CA LYS A 201 18.17 -8.03 -27.67
C LYS A 201 18.07 -7.89 -26.15
N GLN A 202 19.11 -7.39 -25.48
CA GLN A 202 19.09 -7.17 -24.04
C GLN A 202 18.24 -5.93 -23.68
N ARG A 203 18.24 -4.92 -24.54
CA ARG A 203 17.45 -3.68 -24.35
C ARG A 203 15.94 -3.90 -24.53
N SER A 204 15.51 -4.79 -25.40
CA SER A 204 14.09 -5.12 -25.60
C SER A 204 13.54 -6.02 -24.48
N ARG A 205 14.37 -6.86 -23.85
CA ARG A 205 13.98 -7.65 -22.68
C ARG A 205 13.72 -6.77 -21.45
N ILE A 206 14.63 -5.84 -21.13
CA ILE A 206 14.50 -4.96 -19.96
C ILE A 206 13.29 -4.02 -20.12
N SER A 207 13.02 -3.47 -21.31
CA SER A 207 11.83 -2.62 -21.54
C SER A 207 10.51 -3.41 -21.51
N GLY A 208 10.52 -4.68 -21.88
CA GLY A 208 9.33 -5.54 -21.86
C GLY A 208 9.02 -6.09 -20.45
N GLU A 209 10.04 -6.32 -19.62
CA GLU A 209 9.86 -6.73 -18.22
C GLU A 209 9.42 -5.57 -17.34
N LEU A 210 9.96 -4.36 -17.51
CA LEU A 210 9.52 -3.17 -16.78
C LEU A 210 8.06 -2.79 -17.06
N GLY A 211 7.58 -2.97 -18.31
CA GLY A 211 6.18 -2.74 -18.67
C GLY A 211 5.23 -3.75 -17.99
N ARG A 212 5.63 -5.02 -17.90
CA ARG A 212 4.83 -6.08 -17.31
C ARG A 212 4.83 -6.06 -15.78
N LEU A 213 5.93 -5.64 -15.14
CA LEU A 213 6.02 -5.54 -13.68
C LEU A 213 5.17 -4.41 -13.13
N THR A 214 5.09 -3.26 -13.80
CA THR A 214 4.23 -2.14 -13.36
C THR A 214 2.75 -2.44 -13.53
N GLU A 215 2.33 -3.13 -14.59
CA GLU A 215 0.93 -3.55 -14.77
C GLU A 215 0.51 -4.67 -13.83
N HIS A 216 1.39 -5.65 -13.57
CA HIS A 216 1.07 -6.79 -12.72
C HIS A 216 1.11 -6.46 -11.22
N GLN A 217 1.93 -5.50 -10.81
CA GLN A 217 2.03 -5.06 -9.42
C GLN A 217 0.89 -4.10 -9.05
N MET A 218 0.47 -3.20 -9.95
CA MET A 218 -0.74 -2.39 -9.76
C MET A 218 -2.03 -3.23 -9.76
N ALA A 219 -2.11 -4.30 -10.59
CA ALA A 219 -3.29 -5.17 -10.64
C ALA A 219 -3.42 -6.11 -9.42
N ARG A 220 -2.32 -6.47 -8.76
CA ARG A 220 -2.36 -7.33 -7.56
C ARG A 220 -2.61 -6.57 -6.26
N SER A 221 -2.21 -5.32 -6.15
CA SER A 221 -2.45 -4.49 -4.97
C SER A 221 -3.89 -3.98 -4.88
N TRP A 222 -4.69 -4.16 -5.93
CA TRP A 222 -6.04 -3.62 -6.03
C TRP A 222 -7.06 -4.67 -6.47
N ARG A 223 -7.33 -5.67 -5.60
CA ARG A 223 -8.59 -6.41 -5.63
C ARG A 223 -9.35 -6.14 -4.35
N PRO A 224 -10.37 -5.27 -4.37
CA PRO A 224 -11.35 -5.24 -3.30
C PRO A 224 -12.12 -6.57 -3.33
N GLY A 225 -12.13 -7.24 -2.19
CA GLY A 225 -12.97 -8.35 -1.75
C GLY A 225 -13.98 -8.96 -2.73
N GLU A 226 -13.60 -10.05 -3.36
CA GLU A 226 -14.54 -11.08 -3.78
C GLU A 226 -14.21 -12.34 -2.97
N ASN A 227 -14.86 -12.43 -1.81
CA ASN A 227 -15.16 -13.70 -1.15
C ASN A 227 -16.22 -13.45 -0.07
N ALA A 228 -17.46 -13.37 -0.51
CA ALA A 228 -18.61 -13.66 0.32
C ALA A 228 -19.68 -14.28 -0.57
N GLY A 229 -19.83 -15.58 -0.47
CA GLY A 229 -20.98 -16.28 -1.02
C GLY A 229 -20.61 -17.56 -1.77
N GLU A 230 -20.69 -18.66 -1.07
CA GLU A 230 -21.28 -19.94 -1.41
C GLU A 230 -20.60 -21.06 -0.64
N ASN A 231 -21.28 -21.50 0.40
CA ASN A 231 -21.51 -22.95 0.58
C ASN A 231 -22.68 -23.18 1.54
N SER A 232 -23.63 -23.88 0.98
CA SER A 232 -24.81 -24.53 1.55
C SER A 232 -24.55 -25.34 2.79
#